data_54c2f58938b4ea7ba0fa5fb87f1b5b66
#
_entry.id   54c2f58938b4ea7ba0fa5fb87f1b5b66
#
_cell.length_a   1.000
_cell.length_b   1.000
_cell.length_c   1.000
_cell.angle_alpha   90.00
_cell.angle_beta   90.00
_cell.angle_gamma   90.00
#
_symmetry.space_group_name_H-M   'P 1'
#
loop_
_entity.id
_entity.type
_entity.pdbx_description
1 polymer ?
#
loop_
_entity_poly.entity_id
_entity_poly.type
_entity_poly.pdbx_seq_one_letter_code
_entity_poly.pdbx_strand_id
1 'polypeptide(L)' 'MSAPLTNRIRVLRAEHAMSQADLAAAINVSRKTISTVEVGRFVPSTVIALKIARHFDVAVEDVFSLTADA' A
#
# COMPACT_ATOMS: atom_id res chain seq x y z
N MET A 1 -1.78 14.55 -13.32
CA MET A 1 -1.47 13.20 -13.82
C MET A 1 -1.68 12.18 -12.72
N SER A 2 -2.40 11.11 -13.00
CA SER A 2 -2.60 10.05 -12.03
C SER A 2 -1.36 9.15 -11.99
N ALA A 3 -1.11 8.53 -10.84
CA ALA A 3 -0.08 7.53 -10.71
C ALA A 3 -0.41 6.32 -11.61
N PRO A 4 0.60 5.55 -12.08
CA PRO A 4 0.36 4.37 -12.91
C PRO A 4 -0.23 3.21 -12.10
N LEU A 5 -0.36 3.38 -10.79
CA LEU A 5 -0.81 2.35 -9.86
C LEU A 5 -2.07 2.79 -9.12
N THR A 6 -2.97 1.84 -8.91
CA THR A 6 -4.01 1.93 -7.90
C THR A 6 -3.70 0.94 -6.79
N ASN A 7 -4.31 1.10 -5.62
CA ASN A 7 -4.07 0.18 -4.52
C ASN A 7 -5.33 0.00 -3.67
N ARG A 8 -5.34 -1.08 -2.89
CA ARG A 8 -6.40 -1.43 -1.97
C ARG A 8 -5.95 -1.40 -0.51
N ILE A 9 -4.89 -0.64 -0.21
CA ILE A 9 -4.31 -0.59 1.14
C ILE A 9 -5.36 -0.15 2.15
N ARG A 10 -6.12 0.88 1.84
CA ARG A 10 -7.17 1.40 2.73
C ARG A 10 -8.22 0.34 3.04
N VAL A 11 -8.65 -0.41 2.04
CA VAL A 11 -9.63 -1.50 2.20
C VAL A 11 -9.04 -2.61 3.07
N LEU A 12 -7.81 -3.03 2.78
CA LEU A 12 -7.14 -4.07 3.56
C LEU A 12 -6.94 -3.65 5.00
N ARG A 13 -6.54 -2.38 5.24
CA ARG A 13 -6.42 -1.87 6.61
C ARG A 13 -7.76 -1.92 7.34
N ALA A 14 -8.83 -1.47 6.67
CA ALA A 14 -10.16 -1.48 7.27
C ALA A 14 -10.60 -2.89 7.64
N GLU A 15 -10.34 -3.86 6.78
CA GLU A 15 -10.64 -5.27 7.04
C GLU A 15 -9.88 -5.83 8.23
N HIS A 16 -8.69 -5.29 8.51
CA HIS A 16 -7.83 -5.73 9.61
C HIS A 16 -7.88 -4.76 10.82
N ALA A 17 -8.78 -3.79 10.80
CA ALA A 17 -8.93 -2.77 11.84
C ALA A 17 -7.60 -2.06 12.16
N MET A 18 -6.83 -1.72 11.11
CA MET A 18 -5.53 -1.07 11.24
C MET A 18 -5.57 0.39 10.81
N SER A 19 -4.92 1.25 11.59
CA SER A 19 -4.65 2.63 11.17
C SER A 19 -3.45 2.67 10.21
N GLN A 20 -3.23 3.81 9.56
CA GLN A 20 -2.01 4.02 8.77
C GLN A 20 -0.76 3.86 9.64
N ALA A 21 -0.81 4.38 10.87
CA ALA A 21 0.31 4.27 11.80
C ALA A 21 0.57 2.82 12.20
N ASP A 22 -0.48 2.03 12.39
CA ASP A 22 -0.34 0.61 12.71
C ASP A 22 0.37 -0.15 11.59
N LEU A 23 -0.05 0.08 10.34
CA LEU A 23 0.59 -0.57 9.21
C LEU A 23 2.04 -0.11 9.04
N ALA A 24 2.27 1.19 9.18
CA ALA A 24 3.63 1.74 9.08
C ALA A 24 4.57 1.09 10.09
N ALA A 25 4.12 0.99 11.35
CA ALA A 25 4.92 0.33 12.39
C ALA A 25 5.18 -1.14 12.07
N ALA A 26 4.16 -1.85 11.57
CA ALA A 26 4.26 -3.27 11.28
C ALA A 26 5.29 -3.59 10.19
N ILE A 27 5.45 -2.72 9.21
CA ILE A 27 6.41 -2.93 8.12
C ILE A 27 7.63 -2.02 8.22
N ASN A 28 7.78 -1.32 9.34
CA ASN A 28 8.95 -0.49 9.66
C ASN A 28 9.20 0.62 8.63
N VAL A 29 8.16 1.38 8.35
CA VAL A 29 8.24 2.61 7.53
C VAL A 29 7.53 3.73 8.26
N SER A 30 7.65 4.97 7.76
CA SER A 30 6.97 6.09 8.36
C SER A 30 5.47 6.09 7.99
N ARG A 31 4.64 6.67 8.86
CA ARG A 31 3.23 6.86 8.55
C ARG A 31 3.04 7.68 7.27
N LYS A 32 3.90 8.67 7.04
CA LYS A 32 3.86 9.49 5.83
C LYS A 32 4.05 8.64 4.58
N THR A 33 4.92 7.63 4.62
CA THR A 33 5.11 6.69 3.52
C THR A 33 3.81 5.98 3.18
N ILE A 34 3.11 5.46 4.19
CA ILE A 34 1.83 4.78 3.97
C ILE A 34 0.81 5.76 3.40
N SER A 35 0.70 6.95 3.98
CA SER A 35 -0.24 7.97 3.54
C SER A 35 -0.03 8.35 2.07
N THR A 36 1.21 8.60 1.67
CA THR A 36 1.52 9.01 0.30
C THR A 36 1.33 7.88 -0.71
N VAL A 37 1.59 6.65 -0.31
CA VAL A 37 1.34 5.48 -1.17
C VAL A 37 -0.18 5.29 -1.37
N GLU A 38 -0.97 5.39 -0.29
CA GLU A 38 -2.42 5.18 -0.39
C GLU A 38 -3.10 6.17 -1.33
N VAL A 39 -2.68 7.43 -1.30
CA VAL A 39 -3.29 8.47 -2.15
C VAL A 39 -2.69 8.51 -3.56
N GLY A 40 -1.71 7.66 -3.86
CA GLY A 40 -1.14 7.56 -5.19
C GLY A 40 -0.08 8.62 -5.52
N ARG A 41 0.44 9.33 -4.53
CA ARG A 41 1.48 10.33 -4.75
C ARG A 41 2.89 9.74 -4.80
N PHE A 42 3.04 8.52 -4.34
CA PHE A 42 4.32 7.85 -4.25
C PHE A 42 4.18 6.41 -4.69
N VAL A 43 4.99 6.01 -5.66
CA VAL A 43 5.07 4.61 -6.09
C VAL A 43 6.03 3.91 -5.11
N PRO A 44 5.57 2.92 -4.35
CA PRO A 44 6.41 2.26 -3.37
C PRO A 44 7.54 1.49 -4.05
N SER A 45 8.66 1.34 -3.33
CA SER A 45 9.71 0.43 -3.77
C SER A 45 9.18 -1.00 -3.79
N THR A 46 9.85 -1.87 -4.52
CA THR A 46 9.51 -3.30 -4.53
C THR A 46 9.52 -3.88 -3.12
N VAL A 47 10.48 -3.46 -2.30
CA VAL A 47 10.58 -3.94 -0.91
C VAL A 47 9.34 -3.54 -0.10
N ILE A 48 8.94 -2.28 -0.19
CA ILE A 48 7.76 -1.80 0.55
C ILE A 48 6.50 -2.51 0.05
N ALA A 49 6.34 -2.65 -1.27
CA ALA A 49 5.19 -3.33 -1.85
C ALA A 49 5.07 -4.78 -1.35
N LEU A 50 6.19 -5.49 -1.34
CA LEU A 50 6.22 -6.88 -0.87
C LEU A 50 5.95 -6.97 0.63
N LYS A 51 6.46 -6.03 1.43
CA LYS A 51 6.20 -5.99 2.87
C LYS A 51 4.71 -5.79 3.16
N ILE A 52 4.06 -4.92 2.42
CA ILE A 52 2.62 -4.67 2.59
C ILE A 52 1.84 -5.95 2.25
N ALA A 53 2.11 -6.55 1.10
CA ALA A 53 1.41 -7.77 0.68
C ALA A 53 1.62 -8.91 1.69
N ARG A 54 2.84 -9.08 2.15
CA ARG A 54 3.16 -10.12 3.13
C ARG A 54 2.44 -9.89 4.47
N HIS A 55 2.35 -8.63 4.90
CA HIS A 55 1.68 -8.29 6.15
C HIS A 55 0.20 -8.68 6.11
N PHE A 56 -0.46 -8.46 4.98
CA PHE A 56 -1.87 -8.82 4.80
C PHE A 56 -2.07 -10.26 4.31
N ASP A 57 -0.99 -11.00 4.11
CA ASP A 57 -1.01 -12.39 3.64
C ASP A 57 -1.77 -12.53 2.31
N VAL A 58 -1.47 -11.65 1.37
CA VAL A 58 -2.04 -11.64 0.03
C VAL A 58 -0.92 -11.48 -1.00
N ALA A 59 -1.23 -11.72 -2.27
CA ALA A 59 -0.28 -11.45 -3.34
C ALA A 59 -0.15 -9.95 -3.55
N VAL A 60 1.00 -9.51 -4.06
CA VAL A 60 1.21 -8.07 -4.33
C VAL A 60 0.18 -7.54 -5.33
N GLU A 61 -0.27 -8.36 -6.26
CA GLU A 61 -1.30 -8.00 -7.24
C GLU A 61 -2.67 -7.82 -6.61
N ASP A 62 -2.88 -8.34 -5.40
CA ASP A 62 -4.12 -8.11 -4.64
C ASP A 62 -4.10 -6.75 -3.96
N VAL A 63 -2.92 -6.17 -3.78
CA VAL A 63 -2.76 -4.85 -3.16
C VAL A 63 -2.68 -3.76 -4.21
N PHE A 64 -1.88 -3.98 -5.26
CA PHE A 64 -1.59 -2.99 -6.29
C PHE A 64 -2.04 -3.48 -7.66
N SER A 65 -2.57 -2.55 -8.46
CA SER A 65 -2.94 -2.81 -9.85
C SER A 65 -2.45 -1.67 -10.72
N LEU A 66 -2.12 -1.98 -11.96
CA LEU A 66 -1.81 -0.95 -12.94
C LEU A 66 -3.09 -0.25 -13.37
N THR A 67 -3.00 1.04 -13.62
CA THR A 67 -4.11 1.77 -14.22
C THR A 67 -4.26 1.37 -15.68
N ALA A 68 -5.42 1.66 -16.27
CA ALA A 68 -5.71 1.30 -17.66
C ALA A 68 -4.70 1.91 -18.66
N ASP A 69 -4.07 3.04 -18.29
CA ASP A 69 -3.13 3.75 -19.15
C ASP A 69 -1.67 3.38 -18.89
N ALA A 70 -1.41 2.48 -17.99
CA ALA A 70 -0.05 2.09 -17.63
C ALA A 70 0.46 0.91 -18.46
#